data_f68a339817a4d4a7a595361b5fb81b62
#
_entry.id   f68a339817a4d4a7a595361b5fb81b62
#
_cell.length_a   1.000
_cell.length_b   1.000
_cell.length_c   1.000
_cell.angle_alpha   90.00
_cell.angle_beta   90.00
_cell.angle_gamma   90.00
#
_symmetry.space_group_name_H-M   'P 1'
#
loop_
_entity.id
_entity.type
_entity.pdbx_description
1 polymer ?
#
loop_
_entity_poly.entity_id
_entity_poly.type
_entity_poly.pdbx_seq_one_letter_code
_entity_poly.pdbx_strand_id
1 'polypeptide(L)'
;MTCEEARQYLWRKPFLPVRIRLKDGRSFDIPDRGWTIAAEALLMVGVPPEDDPDSRFPDHLVWVRWPEVDAIEPLPEPAAPAV
;
A
#
# COMPACT_ATOMS: atom_id res chain seq x y z
N MET A 1 12.38 -7.00 1.38
CA MET A 1 11.97 -6.19 2.56
C MET A 1 11.40 -7.12 3.63
N THR A 2 11.59 -6.78 4.87
CA THR A 2 11.02 -7.54 5.98
C THR A 2 9.73 -6.89 6.49
N CYS A 3 8.91 -7.66 7.19
CA CYS A 3 7.72 -7.13 7.84
C CYS A 3 8.05 -5.98 8.80
N GLU A 4 9.13 -6.12 9.54
CA GLU A 4 9.56 -5.10 10.49
C GLU A 4 9.90 -3.78 9.81
N GLU A 5 10.61 -3.82 8.70
CA GLU A 5 10.91 -2.63 7.92
C GLU A 5 9.64 -1.97 7.39
N ALA A 6 8.71 -2.80 6.90
CA ALA A 6 7.47 -2.29 6.34
C ALA A 6 6.58 -1.63 7.39
N ARG A 7 6.60 -2.12 8.62
CA ARG A 7 5.80 -1.54 9.69
C ARG A 7 6.15 -0.08 9.96
N GLN A 8 7.38 0.32 9.74
CA GLN A 8 7.79 1.71 9.90
C GLN A 8 7.00 2.65 9.00
N TYR A 9 6.52 2.16 7.88
CA TYR A 9 5.72 2.93 6.93
C TYR A 9 4.23 2.71 7.12
N LEU A 10 3.82 1.45 7.35
CA LEU A 10 2.42 1.07 7.36
C LEU A 10 1.74 1.34 8.70
N TRP A 11 2.50 1.35 9.79
CA TRP A 11 1.96 1.57 11.13
C TRP A 11 2.33 2.94 11.70
N ARG A 12 2.77 3.82 10.83
CA ARG A 12 3.12 5.19 11.19
C ARG A 12 1.90 5.96 11.67
N LYS A 13 2.09 6.81 12.68
CA LYS A 13 1.02 7.68 13.20
C LYS A 13 1.45 9.13 13.12
N PRO A 14 0.70 10.00 12.41
CA PRO A 14 -0.43 9.65 11.54
C PRO A 14 0.01 8.87 10.32
N PHE A 15 -0.90 8.06 9.77
CA PHE A 15 -0.61 7.33 8.55
C PHE A 15 -0.47 8.29 7.38
N LEU A 16 0.57 8.12 6.60
CA LEU A 16 0.76 8.85 5.36
C LEU A 16 0.61 7.88 4.21
N PRO A 17 -0.17 8.22 3.18
CA PRO A 17 -0.33 7.34 2.02
C PRO A 17 1.02 6.94 1.43
N VAL A 18 1.12 5.68 1.04
CA VAL A 18 2.37 5.13 0.50
C VAL A 18 2.10 4.36 -0.78
N ARG A 19 3.16 4.16 -1.54
CA ARG A 19 3.16 3.28 -2.71
C ARG A 19 4.04 2.09 -2.41
N ILE A 20 3.49 0.90 -2.58
CA ILE A 20 4.24 -0.34 -2.45
C ILE A 20 4.64 -0.80 -3.83
N ARG A 21 5.94 -0.90 -4.09
CA ARG A 21 6.47 -1.39 -5.35
C ARG A 21 6.93 -2.83 -5.22
N LEU A 22 6.57 -3.64 -6.19
CA LEU A 22 7.02 -5.03 -6.25
C LEU A 22 8.15 -5.17 -7.27
N LYS A 23 8.96 -6.19 -7.09
CA LYS A 23 10.12 -6.45 -7.97
C LYS A 23 9.71 -6.83 -9.39
N ASP A 24 8.47 -7.28 -9.57
CA ASP A 24 7.95 -7.63 -10.90
C ASP A 24 7.40 -6.42 -11.67
N GLY A 25 7.49 -5.21 -11.09
CA GLY A 25 7.03 -4.00 -11.73
C GLY A 25 5.64 -3.54 -11.32
N ARG A 26 4.88 -4.37 -10.61
CA ARG A 26 3.57 -3.94 -10.10
C ARG A 26 3.75 -2.96 -8.95
N SER A 27 2.77 -2.09 -8.78
CA SER A 27 2.73 -1.19 -7.64
C SER A 27 1.31 -1.03 -7.12
N PHE A 28 1.20 -0.72 -5.83
CA PHE A 28 -0.09 -0.52 -5.18
C PHE A 28 -0.04 0.77 -4.39
N ASP A 29 -1.03 1.63 -4.60
CA ASP A 29 -1.17 2.86 -3.85
C ASP A 29 -2.07 2.61 -2.66
N ILE A 30 -1.57 2.91 -1.47
CA ILE A 30 -2.26 2.64 -0.21
C ILE A 30 -2.73 3.96 0.38
N PRO A 31 -4.01 4.29 0.23
CA PRO A 31 -4.53 5.58 0.69
C PRO A 31 -4.80 5.62 2.19
N ASP A 32 -4.98 4.46 2.80
CA ASP A 32 -5.37 4.35 4.20
C ASP A 32 -4.74 3.10 4.80
N ARG A 33 -4.41 3.17 6.06
CA ARG A 33 -3.84 2.05 6.80
C ARG A 33 -4.69 0.78 6.71
N GLY A 34 -6.01 0.93 6.69
CA GLY A 34 -6.95 -0.19 6.61
C GLY A 34 -6.87 -0.99 5.32
N TRP A 35 -6.13 -0.51 4.32
CA TRP A 35 -5.96 -1.19 3.04
C TRP A 35 -4.84 -2.23 3.05
N THR A 36 -4.13 -2.39 4.16
CA THR A 36 -3.06 -3.38 4.26
C THR A 36 -3.14 -4.14 5.57
N ILE A 37 -2.68 -5.36 5.53
CA ILE A 37 -2.42 -6.14 6.73
C ILE A 37 -0.99 -6.67 6.61
N ALA A 38 -0.12 -6.19 7.49
CA ALA A 38 1.27 -6.59 7.51
C ALA A 38 1.45 -7.72 8.52
N ALA A 39 1.38 -8.95 8.05
CA ALA A 39 1.67 -10.12 8.86
C ALA A 39 3.14 -10.50 8.74
N GLU A 40 3.62 -11.31 9.65
CA GLU A 40 5.03 -11.68 9.66
C GLU A 40 5.45 -12.40 8.37
N ALA A 41 4.61 -13.27 7.86
CA ALA A 41 4.92 -14.07 6.68
C ALA A 41 4.50 -13.45 5.36
N LEU A 42 3.45 -12.63 5.39
CA LEU A 42 2.83 -12.10 4.18
C LEU A 42 2.30 -10.70 4.39
N LEU A 43 2.22 -9.96 3.30
CA LEU A 43 1.53 -8.69 3.23
C LEU A 43 0.24 -8.87 2.44
N MET A 44 -0.86 -8.38 2.98
CA MET A 44 -2.13 -8.32 2.25
C MET A 44 -2.37 -6.89 1.82
N VAL A 45 -2.71 -6.71 0.55
CA VAL A 45 -2.95 -5.39 -0.03
C VAL A 45 -4.35 -5.35 -0.61
N GLY A 46 -5.13 -4.34 -0.24
CA GLY A 46 -6.43 -4.09 -0.85
C GLY A 46 -6.26 -3.40 -2.20
N VAL A 47 -7.04 -3.82 -3.18
CA VAL A 47 -7.00 -3.25 -4.52
C VAL A 47 -8.38 -2.70 -4.85
N PRO A 48 -8.50 -1.43 -5.27
CA PRO A 48 -9.79 -0.86 -5.62
C PRO A 48 -10.34 -1.46 -6.90
N PRO A 49 -11.67 -1.37 -7.12
CA PRO A 49 -12.25 -1.77 -8.41
C PRO A 49 -11.66 -0.95 -9.55
N GLU A 50 -11.51 -1.55 -10.71
CA GLU A 50 -10.99 -0.84 -11.89
C GLU A 50 -11.89 0.31 -12.30
N ASP A 51 -13.18 0.17 -12.14
CA ASP A 51 -14.16 1.18 -12.53
C ASP A 51 -14.35 2.28 -11.45
N ASP A 52 -13.76 2.10 -10.28
CA ASP A 52 -13.84 3.07 -9.19
C ASP A 52 -12.55 3.10 -8.39
N PRO A 53 -11.48 3.69 -8.94
CA PRO A 53 -10.18 3.73 -8.26
C PRO A 53 -10.18 4.54 -6.96
N ASP A 54 -11.20 5.35 -6.74
CA ASP A 54 -11.33 6.14 -5.51
C ASP A 54 -12.26 5.49 -4.48
N SER A 55 -12.63 4.24 -4.70
CA SER A 55 -13.49 3.51 -3.77
C SER A 55 -12.89 3.47 -2.38
N ARG A 56 -13.75 3.59 -1.37
CA ARG A 56 -13.34 3.46 0.04
C ARG A 56 -13.13 2.02 0.44
N PHE A 57 -13.57 1.08 -0.38
CA PHE A 57 -13.49 -0.34 -0.08
C PHE A 57 -12.73 -1.06 -1.18
N PRO A 58 -11.82 -1.96 -0.82
CA PRO A 58 -11.13 -2.75 -1.83
C PRO A 58 -12.10 -3.72 -2.49
N ASP A 59 -11.90 -3.95 -3.78
CA ASP A 59 -12.64 -4.95 -4.53
C ASP A 59 -12.14 -6.35 -4.21
N HIS A 60 -10.83 -6.47 -4.04
CA HIS A 60 -10.20 -7.74 -3.72
C HIS A 60 -8.89 -7.52 -2.98
N LEU A 61 -8.32 -8.61 -2.46
CA LEU A 61 -7.05 -8.58 -1.75
C LEU A 61 -5.99 -9.31 -2.56
N VAL A 62 -4.78 -8.78 -2.53
CA VAL A 62 -3.62 -9.41 -3.16
C VAL A 62 -2.66 -9.82 -2.05
N TRP A 63 -2.15 -11.04 -2.12
CA TRP A 63 -1.16 -11.55 -1.19
C TRP A 63 0.22 -11.35 -1.77
N VAL A 64 1.09 -10.75 -0.98
CA VAL A 64 2.46 -10.45 -1.41
C VAL A 64 3.43 -11.01 -0.37
N ARG A 65 4.43 -11.71 -0.83
CA ARG A 65 5.50 -12.16 0.05
C ARG A 65 6.51 -11.04 0.24
N TRP A 66 7.05 -10.93 1.45
CA TRP A 66 7.98 -9.85 1.75
C TRP A 66 9.17 -9.76 0.80
N PRO A 67 9.80 -10.88 0.36
CA PRO A 67 10.89 -10.78 -0.62
C PRO A 67 10.49 -10.18 -1.96
N GLU A 68 9.20 -10.19 -2.29
CA GLU A 68 8.71 -9.61 -3.54
C GLU A 68 8.56 -8.09 -3.47
N VAL A 69 8.58 -7.53 -2.27
CA VAL A 69 8.47 -6.09 -2.08
C VAL A 69 9.81 -5.44 -2.36
N ASP A 70 9.84 -4.56 -3.35
CA ASP A 70 11.04 -3.82 -3.72
C ASP A 70 11.23 -2.60 -2.82
N ALA A 71 10.17 -1.82 -2.65
CA ALA A 71 10.23 -0.60 -1.85
C ALA A 71 8.83 -0.17 -1.39
N ILE A 72 8.79 0.55 -0.28
CA ILE A 72 7.60 1.29 0.16
C ILE A 72 8.04 2.74 0.23
N GLU A 73 7.34 3.60 -0.50
CA GLU A 73 7.70 5.01 -0.56
C GLU A 73 6.47 5.89 -0.36
N PRO A 74 6.65 7.12 0.15
CA PRO A 74 5.53 8.04 0.26
C PRO A 74 4.92 8.31 -1.10
N LEU A 75 3.59 8.34 -1.17
CA LEU A 75 2.94 8.82 -2.37
C LEU A 75 3.25 10.31 -2.51
N PRO A 76 3.56 10.77 -3.74
CA PRO A 76 3.63 12.20 -3.97
C PRO A 76 2.28 12.78 -3.58
N GLU A 77 2.29 13.86 -2.83
CA GLU A 77 1.06 14.54 -2.52
C GLU A 77 0.33 14.79 -3.83
N PRO A 78 -0.94 14.37 -3.92
CA PRO A 78 -1.73 14.79 -5.06
C PRO A 78 -1.57 16.30 -5.11
N ALA A 79 -1.12 16.80 -6.24
CA ALA A 79 -1.06 18.22 -6.50
C ALA A 79 -2.32 18.76 -5.87
N ALA A 80 -2.10 19.48 -4.77
CA ALA A 80 -3.16 19.89 -3.90
C ALA A 80 -4.31 20.26 -4.78
N PRO A 81 -5.44 19.58 -4.67
CA PRO A 81 -6.54 19.97 -5.49
C PRO A 81 -6.61 21.43 -5.27
N ALA A 82 -6.32 22.16 -6.29
CA ALA A 82 -6.56 23.55 -6.27
C ALA A 82 -8.04 23.64 -6.01
N VAL A 83 -8.32 23.50 -4.81
CA VAL A 83 -9.68 23.67 -4.41
C VAL A 83 -10.03 25.09 -4.67
#